data_7b7af81f7d5edfdf8aec21ca196134e3
#
_entry.id   7b7af81f7d5edfdf8aec21ca196134e3
#
_cell.length_a   1.000
_cell.length_b   1.000
_cell.length_c   1.000
_cell.angle_alpha   90.00
_cell.angle_beta   90.00
_cell.angle_gamma   90.00
#
_symmetry.space_group_name_H-M   'P 1'
#
loop_
_entity.id
_entity.type
_entity.pdbx_description
1 polymer ?
#
loop_
_entity_poly.entity_id
_entity_poly.type
_entity_poly.pdbx_seq_one_letter_code
_entity_poly.pdbx_strand_id
1 'polypeptide(L)'
;QKQSDGLEHSIRLAHGMAQLNADYLKLQQEPVPVEDDADDPEERVMVHQWFQGSKQALLANFVIGTVDQLLMAALQQKHVMLRHLGLAGKVVVIDECHAYDAYMNCYLDRALNWLGEYRVPVILLSGTLPAKRRTELVTAYLNRKTLPDAPWKTCRGYPLLTWTDGKQVQQTGIPLHTPPRRVTMESLTEEHLPEMLQNALREGGCAGVIVNTVRKAQDLAARLREELPEFEVLVFHAQFLMPDRAEKEQRLMERIGKRSTPAQRDRLIVVGTQVLEQSLDIDLDYLVTELCPMDLLLQRIGRLHRHPGRARPQPVQEARCAVLDTGTEEFDEGSAAIYGEWLLGRTRKLLPQEVQLPADIARLVQDTYGWEPDCLPADPQSTAARGTYELEQKKKRENAETFCIKKPEKNRKMPQLNVLDDWMDDRAKTSDAGARAAVRDGDPSIEVLVMMQDGAGNVRFLPGEGEAAGPCVAVDQPP
;
A
#
# COMPACT_ATOMS: atom_id res chain seq x y z
N GLN A 1 -8.57 -47.60 19.55
CA GLN A 1 -8.05 -46.20 19.53
C GLN A 1 -8.32 -45.65 18.15
N LYS A 2 -9.41 -44.92 17.98
CA LYS A 2 -9.64 -44.07 16.81
C LYS A 2 -8.80 -42.79 17.06
N GLN A 3 -7.73 -42.60 16.31
CA GLN A 3 -7.13 -41.30 16.14
C GLN A 3 -8.19 -40.45 15.42
N SER A 4 -8.71 -39.43 16.08
CA SER A 4 -9.42 -38.34 15.44
C SER A 4 -8.35 -37.52 14.74
N ASP A 5 -8.29 -37.62 13.41
CA ASP A 5 -7.51 -36.70 12.59
C ASP A 5 -8.26 -35.37 12.56
N GLY A 6 -8.14 -34.58 13.61
CA GLY A 6 -8.53 -33.18 13.57
C GLY A 6 -7.75 -32.46 12.49
N LEU A 7 -8.42 -31.74 11.59
CA LEU A 7 -7.79 -30.95 10.54
C LEU A 7 -7.03 -29.78 11.16
N GLU A 8 -5.70 -29.91 11.21
CA GLU A 8 -4.83 -28.83 11.63
C GLU A 8 -4.49 -27.92 10.45
N HIS A 9 -4.88 -26.65 10.53
CA HIS A 9 -4.55 -25.64 9.53
C HIS A 9 -3.34 -24.82 9.96
N SER A 10 -2.31 -24.80 9.13
CA SER A 10 -1.13 -23.97 9.39
C SER A 10 -1.33 -22.55 8.85
N ILE A 11 -1.13 -21.56 9.72
CA ILE A 11 -1.11 -20.14 9.36
C ILE A 11 0.31 -19.58 9.42
N ARG A 12 0.66 -18.69 8.50
CA ARG A 12 1.94 -18.01 8.46
C ARG A 12 1.77 -16.52 8.20
N LEU A 13 2.36 -15.70 9.07
CA LEU A 13 2.54 -14.28 8.85
C LEU A 13 3.90 -14.03 8.20
N ALA A 14 3.90 -13.60 6.94
CA ALA A 14 5.09 -13.49 6.10
C ALA A 14 5.43 -12.02 5.79
N HIS A 15 5.86 -11.26 6.82
CA HIS A 15 6.38 -9.90 6.68
C HIS A 15 7.47 -9.63 7.73
N GLY A 16 8.27 -8.58 7.54
CA GLY A 16 9.41 -8.25 8.40
C GLY A 16 9.07 -8.00 9.87
N MET A 17 7.82 -7.63 10.17
CA MET A 17 7.36 -7.33 11.53
C MET A 17 6.54 -8.46 12.18
N ALA A 18 6.51 -9.65 11.59
CA ALA A 18 5.71 -10.76 12.10
C ALA A 18 6.03 -11.11 13.55
N GLN A 19 7.29 -11.00 13.94
CA GLN A 19 7.77 -11.29 15.32
C GLN A 19 7.37 -10.21 16.34
N LEU A 20 6.87 -9.06 15.90
CA LEU A 20 6.40 -7.99 16.78
C LEU A 20 4.87 -8.03 16.96
N ASN A 21 4.18 -8.90 16.25
CA ASN A 21 2.74 -9.02 16.33
C ASN A 21 2.36 -9.93 17.52
N ALA A 22 1.81 -9.32 18.59
CA ALA A 22 1.45 -10.02 19.83
C ALA A 22 0.42 -11.14 19.63
N ASP A 23 -0.55 -10.95 18.73
CA ASP A 23 -1.57 -11.96 18.45
C ASP A 23 -0.99 -13.16 17.69
N TYR A 24 -0.08 -12.88 16.74
CA TYR A 24 0.65 -13.94 16.04
C TYR A 24 1.58 -14.74 16.98
N LEU A 25 2.24 -14.07 17.94
CA LEU A 25 3.06 -14.73 18.95
C LEU A 25 2.22 -15.63 19.89
N LYS A 26 1.01 -15.20 20.24
CA LYS A 26 0.07 -16.06 21.00
C LYS A 26 -0.30 -17.33 20.22
N LEU A 27 -0.61 -17.19 18.92
CA LEU A 27 -0.91 -18.34 18.05
C LEU A 27 0.28 -19.30 17.89
N GLN A 28 1.52 -18.83 18.10
CA GLN A 28 2.69 -19.71 18.14
C GLN A 28 2.78 -20.58 19.40
N GLN A 29 2.16 -20.12 20.47
CA GLN A 29 2.20 -20.79 21.78
C GLN A 29 1.01 -21.72 22.00
N GLU A 30 -0.18 -21.32 21.54
CA GLU A 30 -1.43 -22.06 21.74
C GLU A 30 -2.26 -22.11 20.45
N PRO A 31 -2.63 -23.33 19.96
CA PRO A 31 -3.56 -23.48 18.84
C PRO A 31 -4.95 -22.95 19.21
N VAL A 32 -5.56 -22.17 18.34
CA VAL A 32 -6.90 -21.60 18.56
C VAL A 32 -7.93 -22.43 17.77
N PRO A 33 -9.07 -22.85 18.39
CA PRO A 33 -10.16 -23.51 17.70
C PRO A 33 -10.82 -22.53 16.68
N VAL A 34 -11.31 -23.06 15.56
CA VAL A 34 -12.10 -22.29 14.59
C VAL A 34 -13.53 -22.25 15.10
N GLU A 35 -14.06 -21.06 15.40
CA GLU A 35 -15.35 -20.90 16.09
C GLU A 35 -16.60 -21.02 15.17
N ASP A 36 -16.46 -21.07 13.84
CA ASP A 36 -17.59 -20.89 12.92
C ASP A 36 -18.17 -22.16 12.28
N ASP A 37 -17.61 -23.35 12.52
CA ASP A 37 -18.19 -24.59 11.99
C ASP A 37 -18.79 -25.46 13.11
N ALA A 38 -20.11 -25.34 13.27
CA ALA A 38 -20.87 -26.14 14.24
C ALA A 38 -20.86 -27.66 13.96
N ASP A 39 -20.36 -28.07 12.79
CA ASP A 39 -20.36 -29.45 12.32
C ASP A 39 -19.02 -30.18 12.55
N ASP A 40 -17.90 -29.47 12.85
CA ASP A 40 -16.61 -30.11 13.17
C ASP A 40 -15.82 -29.37 14.25
N PRO A 41 -15.99 -29.73 15.54
CA PRO A 41 -15.35 -29.07 16.68
C PRO A 41 -13.84 -29.34 16.80
N GLU A 42 -13.21 -30.03 15.85
CA GLU A 42 -11.79 -30.44 15.94
C GLU A 42 -10.86 -29.62 15.02
N GLU A 43 -11.37 -28.66 14.23
CA GLU A 43 -10.52 -27.77 13.44
C GLU A 43 -9.76 -26.77 14.30
N ARG A 44 -8.44 -26.72 14.13
CA ARG A 44 -7.54 -25.81 14.85
C ARG A 44 -6.61 -25.08 13.91
N VAL A 45 -6.42 -23.80 14.19
CA VAL A 45 -5.41 -22.97 13.51
C VAL A 45 -4.16 -22.90 14.38
N MET A 46 -3.00 -23.21 13.78
CA MET A 46 -1.72 -23.21 14.48
C MET A 46 -0.57 -22.68 13.64
N VAL A 47 0.44 -22.13 14.29
CA VAL A 47 1.72 -21.77 13.66
C VAL A 47 2.68 -22.95 13.78
N HIS A 48 2.78 -23.73 12.71
CA HIS A 48 3.64 -24.90 12.70
C HIS A 48 5.12 -24.51 12.55
N GLN A 49 5.99 -25.01 13.43
CA GLN A 49 7.43 -24.66 13.46
C GLN A 49 8.15 -24.92 12.13
N TRP A 50 7.77 -25.95 11.40
CA TRP A 50 8.37 -26.29 10.11
C TRP A 50 8.23 -25.18 9.08
N PHE A 51 7.15 -24.39 9.12
CA PHE A 51 6.91 -23.28 8.21
C PHE A 51 7.52 -21.94 8.69
N GLN A 52 8.23 -21.91 9.82
CA GLN A 52 8.83 -20.67 10.34
C GLN A 52 10.02 -20.18 9.51
N GLY A 53 10.67 -21.06 8.74
CA GLY A 53 11.71 -20.68 7.80
C GLY A 53 11.19 -19.72 6.71
N SER A 54 11.94 -18.68 6.38
CA SER A 54 11.56 -17.68 5.38
C SER A 54 11.30 -18.29 4.00
N LYS A 55 11.98 -19.38 3.65
CA LYS A 55 11.85 -20.09 2.37
C LYS A 55 10.60 -20.97 2.27
N GLN A 56 10.05 -21.38 3.39
CA GLN A 56 8.91 -22.30 3.50
C GLN A 56 7.60 -21.58 3.81
N ALA A 57 7.64 -20.28 4.03
CA ALA A 57 6.49 -19.49 4.45
C ALA A 57 5.24 -19.68 3.56
N LEU A 58 5.44 -19.73 2.24
CA LEU A 58 4.34 -19.92 1.28
C LEU A 58 3.77 -21.34 1.22
N LEU A 59 4.40 -22.32 1.88
CA LEU A 59 3.89 -23.70 1.92
C LEU A 59 2.82 -23.91 2.98
N ALA A 60 2.68 -23.02 3.97
CA ALA A 60 1.59 -23.08 4.98
C ALA A 60 0.21 -23.00 4.30
N ASN A 61 -0.83 -23.55 4.91
CA ASN A 61 -2.19 -23.54 4.38
C ASN A 61 -2.71 -22.13 4.14
N PHE A 62 -2.57 -21.27 5.15
CA PHE A 62 -2.91 -19.84 5.09
C PHE A 62 -1.66 -19.00 5.25
N VAL A 63 -1.49 -18.03 4.36
CA VAL A 63 -0.35 -17.10 4.41
C VAL A 63 -0.89 -15.68 4.29
N ILE A 64 -0.57 -14.86 5.28
CA ILE A 64 -0.82 -13.42 5.26
C ILE A 64 0.55 -12.75 5.18
N GLY A 65 0.74 -11.83 4.23
CA GLY A 65 2.04 -11.21 4.03
C GLY A 65 1.99 -9.97 3.15
N THR A 66 3.14 -9.34 2.99
CA THR A 66 3.27 -8.24 2.03
C THR A 66 3.26 -8.77 0.60
N VAL A 67 2.85 -7.91 -0.34
CA VAL A 67 2.86 -8.25 -1.77
C VAL A 67 4.24 -8.68 -2.26
N ASP A 68 5.31 -8.20 -1.65
CA ASP A 68 6.69 -8.57 -1.99
C ASP A 68 6.90 -10.08 -1.97
N GLN A 69 6.23 -10.81 -1.04
CA GLN A 69 6.29 -12.27 -0.98
C GLN A 69 5.75 -12.95 -2.24
N LEU A 70 4.73 -12.36 -2.84
CA LEU A 70 4.19 -12.82 -4.12
C LEU A 70 5.09 -12.39 -5.29
N LEU A 71 5.51 -11.11 -5.32
CA LEU A 71 6.33 -10.56 -6.41
C LEU A 71 7.66 -11.28 -6.54
N MET A 72 8.23 -11.75 -5.42
CA MET A 72 9.43 -12.58 -5.45
C MET A 72 9.25 -13.91 -6.23
N ALA A 73 8.03 -14.38 -6.45
CA ALA A 73 7.80 -15.53 -7.33
C ALA A 73 8.03 -15.22 -8.82
N ALA A 74 8.10 -13.93 -9.20
CA ALA A 74 8.42 -13.48 -10.55
C ALA A 74 9.91 -13.28 -10.80
N LEU A 75 10.75 -13.34 -9.76
CA LEU A 75 12.18 -13.00 -9.81
C LEU A 75 13.08 -14.22 -10.01
N GLN A 76 14.20 -14.02 -10.71
CA GLN A 76 15.28 -15.00 -10.83
C GLN A 76 16.04 -15.07 -9.50
N GLN A 77 15.61 -15.96 -8.60
CA GLN A 77 16.21 -16.11 -7.28
C GLN A 77 16.36 -17.58 -6.87
N LYS A 78 17.21 -17.82 -5.88
CA LYS A 78 17.31 -19.15 -5.26
C LYS A 78 15.95 -19.56 -4.68
N HIS A 79 15.63 -20.85 -4.82
CA HIS A 79 14.41 -21.45 -4.27
C HIS A 79 13.09 -20.89 -4.83
N VAL A 80 13.08 -20.23 -5.99
CA VAL A 80 11.85 -19.76 -6.64
C VAL A 80 10.81 -20.87 -6.81
N MET A 81 11.28 -22.13 -7.04
CA MET A 81 10.44 -23.31 -7.15
C MET A 81 9.57 -23.55 -5.91
N LEU A 82 10.10 -23.33 -4.70
CA LEU A 82 9.31 -23.48 -3.46
C LEU A 82 8.18 -22.46 -3.38
N ARG A 83 8.41 -21.24 -3.89
CA ARG A 83 7.36 -20.21 -3.96
C ARG A 83 6.25 -20.61 -4.92
N HIS A 84 6.61 -21.10 -6.10
CA HIS A 84 5.64 -21.58 -7.08
C HIS A 84 4.85 -22.79 -6.56
N LEU A 85 5.52 -23.75 -5.91
CA LEU A 85 4.87 -24.89 -5.27
C LEU A 85 3.87 -24.41 -4.20
N GLY A 86 4.28 -23.46 -3.36
CA GLY A 86 3.42 -22.91 -2.30
C GLY A 86 2.20 -22.17 -2.85
N LEU A 87 2.30 -21.54 -4.02
CA LEU A 87 1.21 -20.78 -4.65
C LEU A 87 0.27 -21.66 -5.47
N ALA A 88 0.77 -22.74 -6.08
CA ALA A 88 0.04 -23.56 -7.06
C ALA A 88 -1.28 -24.16 -6.54
N GLY A 89 -1.41 -24.36 -5.24
CA GLY A 89 -2.61 -24.95 -4.62
C GLY A 89 -3.48 -23.98 -3.82
N LYS A 90 -3.26 -22.66 -3.95
CA LYS A 90 -3.93 -21.64 -3.12
C LYS A 90 -4.93 -20.81 -3.90
N VAL A 91 -5.77 -20.08 -3.17
CA VAL A 91 -6.44 -18.87 -3.65
C VAL A 91 -5.57 -17.70 -3.25
N VAL A 92 -5.23 -16.83 -4.20
CA VAL A 92 -4.39 -15.65 -3.98
C VAL A 92 -5.26 -14.40 -3.96
N VAL A 93 -5.22 -13.66 -2.86
CA VAL A 93 -5.92 -12.38 -2.71
C VAL A 93 -4.87 -11.28 -2.61
N ILE A 94 -4.97 -10.28 -3.48
CA ILE A 94 -4.06 -9.13 -3.53
C ILE A 94 -4.90 -7.88 -3.30
N ASP A 95 -4.62 -7.20 -2.18
CA ASP A 95 -5.27 -5.94 -1.85
C ASP A 95 -4.45 -4.75 -2.35
N GLU A 96 -5.13 -3.61 -2.61
CA GLU A 96 -4.56 -2.34 -3.06
C GLU A 96 -3.63 -2.48 -4.29
N CYS A 97 -4.03 -3.32 -5.26
CA CYS A 97 -3.19 -3.63 -6.44
C CYS A 97 -2.92 -2.45 -7.38
N HIS A 98 -3.52 -1.28 -7.13
CA HIS A 98 -3.26 -0.03 -7.84
C HIS A 98 -2.03 0.73 -7.34
N ALA A 99 -1.59 0.48 -6.10
CA ALA A 99 -0.52 1.21 -5.43
C ALA A 99 0.89 0.89 -5.96
N TYR A 100 1.01 0.05 -7.00
CA TYR A 100 2.30 -0.39 -7.50
C TYR A 100 2.78 0.50 -8.66
N ASP A 101 4.06 0.87 -8.64
CA ASP A 101 4.71 1.56 -9.74
C ASP A 101 4.95 0.63 -10.95
N ALA A 102 5.47 1.16 -12.06
CA ALA A 102 5.70 0.38 -13.27
C ALA A 102 6.71 -0.76 -13.09
N TYR A 103 7.65 -0.62 -12.15
CA TYR A 103 8.63 -1.62 -11.82
C TYR A 103 7.97 -2.83 -11.14
N MET A 104 7.26 -2.61 -10.04
CA MET A 104 6.50 -3.65 -9.32
C MET A 104 5.40 -4.27 -10.18
N ASN A 105 4.73 -3.46 -11.02
CA ASN A 105 3.72 -3.93 -11.95
C ASN A 105 4.26 -4.95 -12.95
N CYS A 106 5.52 -4.85 -13.36
CA CYS A 106 6.17 -5.83 -14.22
C CYS A 106 6.23 -7.21 -13.52
N TYR A 107 6.58 -7.25 -12.25
CA TYR A 107 6.61 -8.49 -11.46
C TYR A 107 5.22 -9.05 -11.18
N LEU A 108 4.25 -8.20 -10.87
CA LEU A 108 2.87 -8.63 -10.70
C LEU A 108 2.34 -9.30 -11.99
N ASP A 109 2.56 -8.68 -13.14
CA ASP A 109 2.16 -9.24 -14.42
C ASP A 109 2.83 -10.58 -14.68
N ARG A 110 4.11 -10.73 -14.34
CA ARG A 110 4.84 -11.98 -14.48
C ARG A 110 4.33 -13.06 -13.51
N ALA A 111 4.05 -12.71 -12.27
CA ALA A 111 3.43 -13.62 -11.30
C ALA A 111 2.04 -14.08 -11.80
N LEU A 112 1.22 -13.16 -12.30
CA LEU A 112 -0.09 -13.47 -12.87
C LEU A 112 0.00 -14.39 -14.09
N ASN A 113 1.01 -14.25 -14.97
CA ASN A 113 1.22 -15.20 -16.07
C ASN A 113 1.36 -16.63 -15.56
N TRP A 114 2.12 -16.86 -14.49
CA TRP A 114 2.35 -18.18 -13.91
C TRP A 114 1.14 -18.69 -13.12
N LEU A 115 0.51 -17.82 -12.31
CA LEU A 115 -0.70 -18.17 -11.58
C LEU A 115 -1.83 -18.59 -12.51
N GLY A 116 -1.99 -17.88 -13.63
CA GLY A 116 -2.97 -18.22 -14.65
C GLY A 116 -2.68 -19.58 -15.33
N GLU A 117 -1.41 -19.90 -15.60
CA GLU A 117 -1.02 -21.18 -16.15
C GLU A 117 -1.25 -22.33 -15.17
N TYR A 118 -1.04 -22.11 -13.87
CA TYR A 118 -1.38 -23.05 -12.80
C TYR A 118 -2.88 -23.13 -12.52
N ARG A 119 -3.70 -22.24 -13.11
CA ARG A 119 -5.13 -22.07 -12.84
C ARG A 119 -5.43 -21.73 -11.38
N VAL A 120 -4.53 -21.04 -10.74
CA VAL A 120 -4.71 -20.53 -9.38
C VAL A 120 -5.77 -19.45 -9.41
N PRO A 121 -6.84 -19.53 -8.60
CA PRO A 121 -7.79 -18.43 -8.46
C PRO A 121 -7.10 -17.20 -7.89
N VAL A 122 -7.27 -16.04 -8.55
CA VAL A 122 -6.69 -14.78 -8.10
C VAL A 122 -7.80 -13.73 -7.94
N ILE A 123 -7.84 -13.08 -6.80
CA ILE A 123 -8.73 -11.97 -6.48
C ILE A 123 -7.89 -10.71 -6.31
N LEU A 124 -8.16 -9.71 -7.14
CA LEU A 124 -7.49 -8.41 -7.09
C LEU A 124 -8.47 -7.36 -6.56
N LEU A 125 -8.13 -6.73 -5.46
CA LEU A 125 -8.93 -5.67 -4.85
C LEU A 125 -8.26 -4.31 -5.09
N SER A 126 -9.08 -3.31 -5.40
CA SER A 126 -8.58 -1.96 -5.65
C SER A 126 -9.69 -0.93 -5.53
N GLY A 127 -9.42 0.17 -4.82
CA GLY A 127 -10.32 1.32 -4.74
C GLY A 127 -10.28 2.22 -5.98
N THR A 128 -9.19 2.22 -6.75
CA THR A 128 -8.91 3.25 -7.76
C THR A 128 -8.22 2.69 -9.02
N LEU A 129 -8.65 1.51 -9.51
CA LEU A 129 -7.99 0.82 -10.63
C LEU A 129 -8.36 1.43 -12.01
N PRO A 130 -7.41 1.99 -12.78
CA PRO A 130 -7.68 2.45 -14.15
C PRO A 130 -8.08 1.31 -15.09
N ALA A 131 -8.97 1.58 -16.06
CA ALA A 131 -9.46 0.59 -17.02
C ALA A 131 -8.33 -0.04 -17.86
N LYS A 132 -7.31 0.74 -18.20
CA LYS A 132 -6.10 0.26 -18.88
C LYS A 132 -5.38 -0.78 -18.02
N ARG A 133 -5.12 -0.47 -16.74
CA ARG A 133 -4.44 -1.39 -15.83
C ARG A 133 -5.26 -2.66 -15.58
N ARG A 134 -6.58 -2.54 -15.41
CA ARG A 134 -7.50 -3.68 -15.34
C ARG A 134 -7.35 -4.61 -16.55
N THR A 135 -7.26 -4.05 -17.75
CA THR A 135 -7.06 -4.82 -18.99
C THR A 135 -5.70 -5.52 -19.01
N GLU A 136 -4.64 -4.86 -18.56
CA GLU A 136 -3.29 -5.42 -18.46
C GLU A 136 -3.26 -6.61 -17.49
N LEU A 137 -3.86 -6.49 -16.31
CA LEU A 137 -3.94 -7.55 -15.31
C LEU A 137 -4.67 -8.80 -15.83
N VAL A 138 -5.83 -8.62 -16.46
CA VAL A 138 -6.56 -9.74 -17.08
C VAL A 138 -5.76 -10.37 -18.22
N THR A 139 -5.10 -9.55 -19.03
CA THR A 139 -4.25 -10.02 -20.14
C THR A 139 -3.06 -10.84 -19.62
N ALA A 140 -2.45 -10.39 -18.52
CA ALA A 140 -1.36 -11.09 -17.86
C ALA A 140 -1.81 -12.44 -17.30
N TYR A 141 -2.93 -12.48 -16.57
CA TYR A 141 -3.46 -13.74 -16.02
C TYR A 141 -3.82 -14.74 -17.12
N LEU A 142 -4.40 -14.28 -18.22
CA LEU A 142 -4.70 -15.15 -19.38
C LEU A 142 -3.47 -15.53 -20.20
N ASN A 143 -2.30 -15.01 -19.87
CA ASN A 143 -1.04 -15.18 -20.59
C ASN A 143 -1.21 -14.99 -22.10
N ARG A 144 -1.84 -13.90 -22.50
CA ARG A 144 -2.11 -13.53 -23.90
C ARG A 144 -1.33 -12.24 -24.25
N LYS A 145 -1.00 -12.06 -25.51
CA LYS A 145 -0.38 -10.80 -25.98
C LYS A 145 -1.40 -9.67 -26.04
N THR A 146 -2.59 -9.96 -26.52
CA THR A 146 -3.72 -9.03 -26.64
C THR A 146 -5.02 -9.77 -26.38
N LEU A 147 -6.04 -9.02 -26.00
CA LEU A 147 -7.41 -9.49 -25.91
C LEU A 147 -8.27 -8.80 -26.96
N PRO A 148 -9.30 -9.47 -27.53
CA PRO A 148 -10.25 -8.84 -28.42
C PRO A 148 -10.86 -7.57 -27.83
N ASP A 149 -11.24 -6.64 -28.67
CA ASP A 149 -11.95 -5.45 -28.21
C ASP A 149 -13.33 -5.84 -27.67
N ALA A 150 -13.64 -5.32 -26.50
CA ALA A 150 -14.86 -5.63 -25.79
C ALA A 150 -15.24 -4.48 -24.84
N PRO A 151 -16.55 -4.26 -24.59
CA PRO A 151 -17.02 -3.13 -23.76
C PRO A 151 -16.43 -3.09 -22.34
N TRP A 152 -16.07 -4.24 -21.78
CA TRP A 152 -15.49 -4.31 -20.43
C TRP A 152 -14.13 -3.59 -20.30
N LYS A 153 -13.36 -3.44 -21.39
CA LYS A 153 -12.07 -2.77 -21.39
C LYS A 153 -12.18 -1.27 -21.11
N THR A 154 -13.24 -0.65 -21.62
CA THR A 154 -13.49 0.80 -21.54
C THR A 154 -14.55 1.18 -20.52
N CYS A 155 -15.15 0.21 -19.84
CA CYS A 155 -16.17 0.46 -18.84
C CYS A 155 -15.61 1.29 -17.68
N ARG A 156 -16.31 2.38 -17.35
CA ARG A 156 -16.01 3.33 -16.28
C ARG A 156 -16.92 3.17 -15.05
N GLY A 157 -17.68 2.08 -14.97
CA GLY A 157 -18.56 1.81 -13.84
C GLY A 157 -17.79 1.69 -12.52
N TYR A 158 -18.44 2.00 -11.40
CA TYR A 158 -17.89 1.87 -10.05
C TYR A 158 -19.01 1.68 -9.01
N PRO A 159 -18.91 0.73 -8.08
CA PRO A 159 -17.95 -0.39 -8.06
C PRO A 159 -18.20 -1.38 -9.19
N LEU A 160 -17.17 -2.08 -9.59
CA LEU A 160 -17.16 -2.92 -10.77
C LEU A 160 -16.46 -4.24 -10.50
N LEU A 161 -17.12 -5.37 -10.81
CA LEU A 161 -16.53 -6.69 -10.78
C LEU A 161 -16.21 -7.13 -12.21
N THR A 162 -14.95 -7.46 -12.48
CA THR A 162 -14.50 -8.04 -13.75
C THR A 162 -13.81 -9.37 -13.46
N TRP A 163 -14.24 -10.46 -14.12
CA TRP A 163 -13.66 -11.78 -13.90
C TRP A 163 -13.52 -12.57 -15.19
N THR A 164 -12.75 -13.66 -15.14
CA THR A 164 -12.56 -14.58 -16.24
C THR A 164 -12.52 -16.02 -15.74
N ASP A 165 -13.10 -16.91 -16.53
CA ASP A 165 -13.00 -18.38 -16.36
C ASP A 165 -11.81 -18.98 -17.14
N GLY A 166 -10.92 -18.12 -17.68
CA GLY A 166 -9.82 -18.51 -18.56
C GLY A 166 -10.18 -18.52 -20.06
N LYS A 167 -11.46 -18.44 -20.41
CA LYS A 167 -11.96 -18.41 -21.79
C LYS A 167 -12.55 -17.05 -22.16
N GLN A 168 -13.47 -16.57 -21.35
CA GLN A 168 -14.21 -15.33 -21.55
C GLN A 168 -13.96 -14.38 -20.37
N VAL A 169 -14.06 -13.08 -20.64
CA VAL A 169 -14.05 -12.04 -19.63
C VAL A 169 -15.47 -11.53 -19.47
N GLN A 170 -15.93 -11.51 -18.23
CA GLN A 170 -17.26 -11.05 -17.84
C GLN A 170 -17.12 -9.85 -16.91
N GLN A 171 -18.15 -9.02 -16.86
CA GLN A 171 -18.17 -7.84 -16.02
C GLN A 171 -19.58 -7.52 -15.55
N THR A 172 -19.71 -7.04 -14.31
CA THR A 172 -20.95 -6.54 -13.76
C THR A 172 -20.70 -5.36 -12.81
N GLY A 173 -21.65 -4.42 -12.78
CA GLY A 173 -21.67 -3.38 -11.75
C GLY A 173 -22.17 -3.94 -10.42
N ILE A 174 -21.68 -3.40 -9.33
CA ILE A 174 -22.13 -3.73 -7.97
C ILE A 174 -23.00 -2.57 -7.48
N PRO A 175 -24.21 -2.82 -6.93
CA PRO A 175 -25.03 -1.76 -6.36
C PRO A 175 -24.32 -1.07 -5.19
N LEU A 176 -24.36 0.25 -5.16
CA LEU A 176 -23.88 1.04 -4.03
C LEU A 176 -24.94 1.07 -2.93
N HIS A 177 -24.53 0.68 -1.73
CA HIS A 177 -25.36 0.77 -0.53
C HIS A 177 -24.93 1.89 0.43
N THR A 178 -23.75 2.48 0.17
CA THR A 178 -23.23 3.58 0.98
C THR A 178 -23.85 4.90 0.51
N PRO A 179 -24.38 5.74 1.40
CA PRO A 179 -24.87 7.04 1.02
C PRO A 179 -23.73 7.89 0.40
N PRO A 180 -24.05 8.72 -0.61
CA PRO A 180 -23.08 9.59 -1.23
C PRO A 180 -22.55 10.60 -0.19
N ARG A 181 -21.23 10.83 -0.22
CA ARG A 181 -20.58 11.84 0.61
C ARG A 181 -20.03 12.93 -0.30
N ARG A 182 -20.40 14.16 0.01
CA ARG A 182 -19.90 15.35 -0.66
C ARG A 182 -18.70 15.88 0.09
N VAL A 183 -17.64 16.25 -0.63
CA VAL A 183 -16.43 16.85 -0.08
C VAL A 183 -16.12 18.13 -0.86
N THR A 184 -16.11 19.26 -0.17
CA THR A 184 -15.70 20.53 -0.75
C THR A 184 -14.17 20.59 -0.84
N MET A 185 -13.64 20.92 -2.02
CA MET A 185 -12.22 21.05 -2.28
C MET A 185 -11.81 22.52 -2.24
N GLU A 186 -10.75 22.82 -1.53
CA GLU A 186 -10.21 24.17 -1.36
C GLU A 186 -8.75 24.20 -1.84
N SER A 187 -8.31 25.31 -2.39
CA SER A 187 -6.89 25.53 -2.69
C SER A 187 -6.27 26.34 -1.53
N LEU A 188 -5.10 25.92 -1.08
CA LEU A 188 -4.42 26.52 0.06
C LEU A 188 -2.92 26.66 -0.23
N THR A 189 -2.34 27.79 0.11
CA THR A 189 -0.87 27.94 0.16
C THR A 189 -0.37 27.65 1.56
N GLU A 190 0.88 27.25 1.66
CA GLU A 190 1.46 26.85 2.95
C GLU A 190 1.48 28.00 3.98
N GLU A 191 1.57 29.25 3.53
CA GLU A 191 1.54 30.44 4.40
C GLU A 191 0.23 30.57 5.18
N HIS A 192 -0.90 30.21 4.57
CA HIS A 192 -2.24 30.33 5.15
C HIS A 192 -2.66 29.09 5.95
N LEU A 193 -1.81 28.07 6.00
CA LEU A 193 -2.14 26.80 6.66
C LEU A 193 -2.44 26.95 8.17
N PRO A 194 -1.64 27.69 8.98
CA PRO A 194 -1.93 27.84 10.41
C PRO A 194 -3.27 28.52 10.67
N GLU A 195 -3.56 29.61 9.97
CA GLU A 195 -4.83 30.33 10.08
C GLU A 195 -6.03 29.44 9.70
N MET A 196 -5.91 28.66 8.61
CA MET A 196 -6.94 27.74 8.17
C MET A 196 -7.22 26.66 9.21
N LEU A 197 -6.16 26.06 9.80
CA LEU A 197 -6.30 25.03 10.84
C LEU A 197 -6.92 25.63 12.12
N GLN A 198 -6.51 26.81 12.54
CA GLN A 198 -7.07 27.50 13.69
C GLN A 198 -8.57 27.77 13.50
N ASN A 199 -8.95 28.25 12.32
CA ASN A 199 -10.35 28.50 11.99
C ASN A 199 -11.18 27.20 11.92
N ALA A 200 -10.64 26.15 11.33
CA ALA A 200 -11.32 24.86 11.20
C ALA A 200 -11.55 24.20 12.57
N LEU A 201 -10.58 24.27 13.47
CA LEU A 201 -10.59 23.58 14.76
C LEU A 201 -10.93 24.51 15.95
N ARG A 202 -11.43 25.74 15.72
CA ARG A 202 -11.75 26.71 16.80
C ARG A 202 -12.73 26.17 17.85
N GLU A 203 -13.62 25.27 17.46
CA GLU A 203 -14.62 24.62 18.33
C GLU A 203 -14.23 23.17 18.66
N GLY A 204 -12.96 22.80 18.46
CA GLY A 204 -12.46 21.45 18.67
C GLY A 204 -12.43 20.60 17.40
N GLY A 205 -12.25 19.29 17.56
CA GLY A 205 -12.08 18.34 16.46
C GLY A 205 -10.62 18.09 16.09
N CYS A 206 -10.39 17.34 15.01
CA CYS A 206 -9.04 17.01 14.54
C CYS A 206 -8.87 17.26 13.04
N ALA A 207 -7.65 17.69 12.69
CA ALA A 207 -7.23 17.82 11.30
C ALA A 207 -6.09 16.87 10.98
N GLY A 208 -6.10 16.33 9.75
CA GLY A 208 -4.96 15.65 9.16
C GLY A 208 -4.26 16.57 8.16
N VAL A 209 -2.93 16.62 8.21
CA VAL A 209 -2.10 17.31 7.24
C VAL A 209 -1.17 16.28 6.60
N ILE A 210 -1.47 15.89 5.36
CA ILE A 210 -0.74 14.84 4.65
C ILE A 210 0.16 15.47 3.60
N VAL A 211 1.47 15.34 3.79
CA VAL A 211 2.49 15.83 2.87
C VAL A 211 3.25 14.69 2.20
N ASN A 212 4.02 14.97 1.17
CA ASN A 212 4.60 13.95 0.32
C ASN A 212 5.99 13.48 0.78
N THR A 213 6.71 14.29 1.57
CA THR A 213 8.04 13.94 2.08
C THR A 213 8.11 13.95 3.60
N VAL A 214 8.97 13.09 4.16
CA VAL A 214 9.19 13.00 5.62
C VAL A 214 9.76 14.32 6.16
N ARG A 215 10.72 14.91 5.46
CA ARG A 215 11.34 16.18 5.85
C ARG A 215 10.29 17.28 5.98
N LYS A 216 9.43 17.44 4.96
CA LYS A 216 8.36 18.43 5.00
C LYS A 216 7.37 18.19 6.15
N ALA A 217 7.05 16.91 6.44
CA ALA A 217 6.20 16.56 7.58
C ALA A 217 6.82 16.99 8.92
N GLN A 218 8.13 16.81 9.08
CA GLN A 218 8.87 17.20 10.29
C GLN A 218 8.96 18.72 10.42
N ASP A 219 9.37 19.42 9.35
CA ASP A 219 9.51 20.88 9.33
C ASP A 219 8.16 21.56 9.59
N LEU A 220 7.12 21.09 8.92
CA LEU A 220 5.77 21.63 9.08
C LEU A 220 5.20 21.38 10.49
N ALA A 221 5.44 20.21 11.06
CA ALA A 221 4.99 19.93 12.42
C ALA A 221 5.73 20.77 13.46
N ALA A 222 7.02 21.05 13.27
CA ALA A 222 7.79 21.95 14.13
C ALA A 222 7.21 23.38 14.08
N ARG A 223 6.97 23.88 12.88
CA ARG A 223 6.36 25.19 12.63
C ARG A 223 4.96 25.28 13.26
N LEU A 224 4.10 24.29 13.06
CA LEU A 224 2.74 24.31 13.63
C LEU A 224 2.73 24.26 15.16
N ARG A 225 3.69 23.59 15.81
CA ARG A 225 3.83 23.62 17.28
C ARG A 225 4.21 25.00 17.80
N GLU A 226 5.01 25.74 17.04
CA GLU A 226 5.44 27.10 17.41
C GLU A 226 4.31 28.11 17.17
N GLU A 227 3.63 28.05 16.02
CA GLU A 227 2.61 29.02 15.64
C GLU A 227 1.24 28.75 16.29
N LEU A 228 0.94 27.49 16.67
CA LEU A 228 -0.35 27.04 17.22
C LEU A 228 -0.15 26.28 18.56
N PRO A 229 0.38 26.92 19.60
CA PRO A 229 0.73 26.26 20.87
C PRO A 229 -0.47 25.69 21.63
N GLU A 230 -1.68 26.13 21.32
CA GLU A 230 -2.94 25.61 21.90
C GLU A 230 -3.41 24.30 21.27
N PHE A 231 -2.75 23.82 20.21
CA PHE A 231 -3.07 22.57 19.53
C PHE A 231 -2.04 21.47 19.84
N GLU A 232 -2.50 20.26 20.01
CA GLU A 232 -1.60 19.10 20.03
C GLU A 232 -1.23 18.72 18.61
N VAL A 233 0.08 18.64 18.30
CA VAL A 233 0.58 18.25 16.98
C VAL A 233 1.30 16.93 17.08
N LEU A 234 0.69 15.88 16.52
CA LEU A 234 1.27 14.54 16.35
C LEU A 234 1.93 14.41 14.99
N VAL A 235 3.06 13.68 14.93
CA VAL A 235 3.76 13.39 13.67
C VAL A 235 3.79 11.91 13.43
N PHE A 236 3.44 11.48 12.18
CA PHE A 236 3.49 10.08 11.81
C PHE A 236 4.02 9.88 10.38
N HIS A 237 5.18 9.21 10.26
CA HIS A 237 5.85 8.89 8.98
C HIS A 237 6.58 7.54 9.04
N ALA A 238 7.14 7.10 7.91
CA ALA A 238 7.77 5.77 7.80
C ALA A 238 9.13 5.63 8.48
N GLN A 239 9.83 6.75 8.81
CA GLN A 239 11.21 6.74 9.30
C GLN A 239 11.32 6.70 10.83
N PHE A 240 10.33 6.22 11.54
CA PHE A 240 10.46 5.91 12.96
C PHE A 240 11.13 4.55 13.16
N LEU A 241 11.86 4.38 14.26
CA LEU A 241 12.32 3.07 14.70
C LEU A 241 11.12 2.15 14.94
N MET A 242 11.31 0.86 14.76
CA MET A 242 10.21 -0.11 14.76
C MET A 242 9.36 -0.09 16.03
N PRO A 243 9.94 -0.10 17.26
CA PRO A 243 9.15 -0.02 18.49
C PRO A 243 8.36 1.29 18.58
N ASP A 244 9.02 2.42 18.34
CA ASP A 244 8.41 3.76 18.39
C ASP A 244 7.28 3.90 17.37
N ARG A 245 7.42 3.27 16.19
CA ARG A 245 6.39 3.28 15.18
C ARG A 245 5.11 2.57 15.65
N ALA A 246 5.26 1.41 16.28
CA ALA A 246 4.11 0.64 16.79
C ALA A 246 3.36 1.42 17.88
N GLU A 247 4.08 2.05 18.81
CA GLU A 247 3.50 2.86 19.86
C GLU A 247 2.80 4.10 19.30
N LYS A 248 3.44 4.82 18.37
CA LYS A 248 2.84 5.99 17.72
C LYS A 248 1.61 5.61 16.90
N GLU A 249 1.61 4.47 16.24
CA GLU A 249 0.45 3.94 15.51
C GLU A 249 -0.70 3.64 16.47
N GLN A 250 -0.43 2.97 17.58
CA GLN A 250 -1.43 2.70 18.61
C GLN A 250 -2.01 4.02 19.15
N ARG A 251 -1.16 4.97 19.53
CA ARG A 251 -1.58 6.29 20.00
C ARG A 251 -2.45 7.01 18.96
N LEU A 252 -2.07 6.95 17.69
CA LEU A 252 -2.85 7.54 16.60
C LEU A 252 -4.24 6.90 16.50
N MET A 253 -4.32 5.56 16.59
CA MET A 253 -5.59 4.82 16.55
C MET A 253 -6.48 5.13 17.76
N GLU A 254 -5.92 5.33 18.94
CA GLU A 254 -6.65 5.76 20.13
C GLU A 254 -7.22 7.18 19.97
N ARG A 255 -6.45 8.07 19.34
CA ARG A 255 -6.81 9.50 19.19
C ARG A 255 -7.82 9.75 18.06
N ILE A 256 -7.65 9.15 16.88
CA ILE A 256 -8.45 9.41 15.68
C ILE A 256 -9.01 8.15 15.02
N GLY A 257 -8.90 6.97 15.63
CA GLY A 257 -9.49 5.74 15.14
C GLY A 257 -11.01 5.67 15.35
N LYS A 258 -11.63 4.58 14.95
CA LYS A 258 -13.08 4.36 14.98
C LYS A 258 -13.70 4.57 16.37
N ARG A 259 -13.00 4.21 17.44
CA ARG A 259 -13.50 4.27 18.82
C ARG A 259 -13.13 5.56 19.56
N SER A 260 -12.44 6.49 18.92
CA SER A 260 -12.02 7.74 19.58
C SER A 260 -13.20 8.61 19.96
N THR A 261 -13.09 9.23 21.13
CA THR A 261 -14.09 10.15 21.70
C THR A 261 -13.85 11.59 21.26
N PRO A 262 -14.83 12.51 21.35
CA PRO A 262 -14.62 13.93 21.06
C PRO A 262 -13.49 14.56 21.85
N ALA A 263 -13.34 14.22 23.15
CA ALA A 263 -12.25 14.74 23.99
C ALA A 263 -10.85 14.31 23.54
N GLN A 264 -10.71 13.09 22.99
CA GLN A 264 -9.43 12.61 22.46
C GLN A 264 -9.04 13.30 21.16
N ARG A 265 -10.00 13.85 20.43
CA ARG A 265 -9.83 14.52 19.12
C ARG A 265 -9.74 16.03 19.25
N ASP A 266 -9.96 16.57 20.44
CA ASP A 266 -10.07 18.01 20.66
C ASP A 266 -8.76 18.72 20.34
N ARG A 267 -8.82 19.73 19.46
CA ARG A 267 -7.68 20.55 19.01
C ARG A 267 -6.44 19.75 18.61
N LEU A 268 -6.65 18.67 17.87
CA LEU A 268 -5.61 17.77 17.46
C LEU A 268 -5.27 17.95 15.97
N ILE A 269 -3.98 18.15 15.69
CA ILE A 269 -3.42 18.18 14.34
C ILE A 269 -2.52 16.96 14.17
N VAL A 270 -2.76 16.16 13.15
CA VAL A 270 -1.92 15.00 12.80
C VAL A 270 -1.21 15.31 11.49
N VAL A 271 0.10 15.49 11.54
CA VAL A 271 0.95 15.71 10.38
C VAL A 271 1.62 14.40 9.98
N GLY A 272 1.54 14.02 8.72
CA GLY A 272 2.20 12.79 8.28
C GLY A 272 2.36 12.68 6.77
N THR A 273 2.84 11.52 6.35
CA THR A 273 3.08 11.22 4.94
C THR A 273 2.11 10.14 4.45
N GLN A 274 2.44 9.45 3.36
CA GLN A 274 1.65 8.38 2.74
C GLN A 274 1.22 7.28 3.73
N VAL A 275 1.85 7.15 4.88
CA VAL A 275 1.45 6.19 5.92
C VAL A 275 0.06 6.47 6.51
N LEU A 276 -0.43 7.73 6.41
CA LEU A 276 -1.78 8.10 6.86
C LEU A 276 -2.86 7.79 5.80
N GLU A 277 -2.49 7.62 4.54
CA GLU A 277 -3.45 7.30 3.47
C GLU A 277 -3.75 5.80 3.35
N GLN A 278 -2.87 4.95 3.85
CA GLN A 278 -2.98 3.50 3.72
C GLN A 278 -2.96 2.80 5.09
N SER A 279 -3.59 1.63 5.16
CA SER A 279 -3.51 0.68 6.28
C SER A 279 -4.10 1.10 7.63
N LEU A 280 -4.46 2.37 7.85
CA LEU A 280 -4.99 2.85 9.13
C LEU A 280 -6.49 3.16 9.03
N ASP A 281 -7.27 2.70 10.02
CA ASP A 281 -8.70 3.02 10.12
C ASP A 281 -8.92 4.32 10.91
N ILE A 282 -8.37 5.40 10.37
CA ILE A 282 -8.45 6.75 10.95
C ILE A 282 -9.60 7.56 10.35
N ASP A 283 -10.09 8.51 11.11
CA ASP A 283 -11.19 9.38 10.76
C ASP A 283 -10.86 10.84 11.11
N LEU A 284 -10.74 11.67 10.11
CA LEU A 284 -10.39 13.08 10.22
C LEU A 284 -11.64 13.96 10.09
N ASP A 285 -11.67 15.09 10.81
CA ASP A 285 -12.75 16.07 10.74
C ASP A 285 -12.47 17.13 9.65
N TYR A 286 -11.20 17.48 9.46
CA TYR A 286 -10.71 18.33 8.40
C TYR A 286 -9.46 17.72 7.78
N LEU A 287 -9.30 17.84 6.47
CA LEU A 287 -8.14 17.32 5.75
C LEU A 287 -7.41 18.44 5.01
N VAL A 288 -6.12 18.51 5.23
CA VAL A 288 -5.19 19.24 4.38
C VAL A 288 -4.28 18.23 3.71
N THR A 289 -4.09 18.32 2.43
CA THR A 289 -3.22 17.41 1.70
C THR A 289 -2.37 18.17 0.70
N GLU A 290 -1.08 17.85 0.64
CA GLU A 290 -0.25 18.28 -0.47
C GLU A 290 -0.74 17.67 -1.79
N LEU A 291 -0.56 18.42 -2.90
CA LEU A 291 -0.94 17.94 -4.23
C LEU A 291 -0.23 16.60 -4.54
N CYS A 292 -1.01 15.61 -4.95
CA CYS A 292 -0.56 14.27 -5.29
C CYS A 292 -1.39 13.70 -6.45
N PRO A 293 -1.05 12.53 -7.03
CA PRO A 293 -1.88 11.87 -8.03
C PRO A 293 -3.32 11.67 -7.55
N MET A 294 -4.26 11.72 -8.47
CA MET A 294 -5.70 11.73 -8.17
C MET A 294 -6.17 10.50 -7.38
N ASP A 295 -5.64 9.35 -7.66
CA ASP A 295 -5.97 8.10 -6.95
C ASP A 295 -5.54 8.15 -5.48
N LEU A 296 -4.35 8.68 -5.19
CA LEU A 296 -3.87 8.91 -3.82
C LEU A 296 -4.67 10.02 -3.13
N LEU A 297 -4.98 11.10 -3.83
CA LEU A 297 -5.83 12.16 -3.31
C LEU A 297 -7.19 11.62 -2.86
N LEU A 298 -7.82 10.78 -3.67
CA LEU A 298 -9.10 10.14 -3.33
C LEU A 298 -8.98 9.19 -2.12
N GLN A 299 -7.85 8.51 -1.95
CA GLN A 299 -7.58 7.69 -0.76
C GLN A 299 -7.43 8.53 0.50
N ARG A 300 -6.71 9.68 0.41
CA ARG A 300 -6.59 10.67 1.50
C ARG A 300 -7.95 11.23 1.86
N ILE A 301 -8.75 11.65 0.89
CA ILE A 301 -10.14 12.08 1.09
C ILE A 301 -10.98 10.95 1.72
N GLY A 302 -10.67 9.69 1.42
CA GLY A 302 -11.29 8.53 2.06
C GLY A 302 -11.11 8.47 3.58
N ARG A 303 -10.15 9.20 4.17
CA ARG A 303 -9.91 9.32 5.62
C ARG A 303 -10.72 10.47 6.26
N LEU A 304 -11.26 11.37 5.46
CA LEU A 304 -12.08 12.47 5.91
C LEU A 304 -13.53 12.00 6.13
N HIS A 305 -14.11 12.23 7.31
CA HIS A 305 -15.47 11.79 7.66
C HIS A 305 -15.73 10.30 7.36
N ARG A 306 -14.74 9.46 7.66
CA ARG A 306 -14.77 8.03 7.32
C ARG A 306 -15.87 7.26 8.05
N HIS A 307 -16.09 7.57 9.33
CA HIS A 307 -17.09 6.88 10.15
C HIS A 307 -18.40 7.67 10.21
N PRO A 308 -19.50 7.13 9.66
CA PRO A 308 -20.79 7.78 9.71
C PRO A 308 -21.33 7.86 11.14
N GLY A 309 -22.17 8.86 11.40
CA GLY A 309 -22.84 9.04 12.71
C GLY A 309 -21.96 9.67 13.80
N ARG A 310 -20.73 10.07 13.50
CA ARG A 310 -19.88 10.79 14.43
C ARG A 310 -20.33 12.24 14.55
N ALA A 311 -20.56 12.70 15.80
CA ALA A 311 -20.78 14.12 16.07
C ALA A 311 -19.48 14.91 15.84
N ARG A 312 -19.57 16.02 15.10
CA ARG A 312 -18.44 16.89 14.75
C ARG A 312 -18.74 18.33 15.14
N PRO A 313 -17.73 19.11 15.54
CA PRO A 313 -17.89 20.56 15.75
C PRO A 313 -18.43 21.26 14.51
N GLN A 314 -19.17 22.35 14.73
CA GLN A 314 -19.84 23.07 13.64
C GLN A 314 -18.90 23.49 12.50
N PRO A 315 -17.66 24.01 12.72
CA PRO A 315 -16.79 24.41 11.61
C PRO A 315 -16.36 23.26 10.69
N VAL A 316 -16.39 22.02 11.20
CA VAL A 316 -15.97 20.80 10.48
C VAL A 316 -17.13 19.79 10.30
N GLN A 317 -18.36 20.25 10.42
CA GLN A 317 -19.55 19.43 10.23
C GLN A 317 -19.72 19.00 8.77
N GLU A 318 -19.30 19.83 7.83
CA GLU A 318 -19.21 19.50 6.41
C GLU A 318 -17.80 19.00 6.07
N ALA A 319 -17.72 17.99 5.22
CA ALA A 319 -16.44 17.43 4.81
C ALA A 319 -15.71 18.40 3.86
N ARG A 320 -14.57 18.90 4.28
CA ARG A 320 -13.74 19.85 3.54
C ARG A 320 -12.30 19.37 3.45
N CYS A 321 -11.74 19.44 2.26
CA CYS A 321 -10.35 19.08 1.98
C CYS A 321 -9.64 20.26 1.32
N ALA A 322 -8.60 20.78 1.97
CA ALA A 322 -7.72 21.79 1.39
C ALA A 322 -6.51 21.12 0.72
N VAL A 323 -6.25 21.48 -0.53
CA VAL A 323 -5.07 21.00 -1.26
C VAL A 323 -3.99 22.08 -1.18
N LEU A 324 -2.86 21.72 -0.54
CA LEU A 324 -1.67 22.54 -0.52
C LEU A 324 -1.02 22.52 -1.90
N ASP A 325 -0.93 23.69 -2.49
CA ASP A 325 -0.28 23.90 -3.77
C ASP A 325 0.66 25.13 -3.66
N THR A 326 1.65 25.20 -4.52
CA THR A 326 2.63 26.31 -4.53
C THR A 326 1.98 27.66 -4.85
N GLY A 327 0.80 27.65 -5.45
CA GLY A 327 0.13 28.84 -5.98
C GLY A 327 0.77 29.37 -7.27
N THR A 328 1.75 28.66 -7.82
CA THR A 328 2.45 28.98 -9.07
C THR A 328 2.27 27.87 -10.11
N GLU A 329 2.82 28.06 -11.31
CA GLU A 329 2.86 27.02 -12.34
C GLU A 329 3.79 25.85 -11.96
N GLU A 330 4.79 26.10 -11.13
CA GLU A 330 5.77 25.13 -10.67
C GLU A 330 5.20 24.22 -9.58
N PHE A 331 5.73 23.00 -9.46
CA PHE A 331 5.40 22.06 -8.40
C PHE A 331 6.46 22.07 -7.31
N ASP A 332 6.09 21.64 -6.11
CA ASP A 332 7.05 21.33 -5.05
C ASP A 332 8.05 20.27 -5.55
N GLU A 333 9.36 20.53 -5.36
CA GLU A 333 10.43 19.67 -5.87
C GLU A 333 10.31 18.23 -5.36
N GLY A 334 9.97 18.05 -4.08
CA GLY A 334 9.81 16.74 -3.46
C GLY A 334 8.63 15.98 -4.05
N SER A 335 7.52 16.67 -4.27
CA SER A 335 6.32 16.11 -4.91
C SER A 335 6.57 15.73 -6.36
N ALA A 336 7.25 16.62 -7.12
CA ALA A 336 7.61 16.36 -8.51
C ALA A 336 8.57 15.17 -8.66
N ALA A 337 9.54 15.04 -7.76
CA ALA A 337 10.48 13.92 -7.76
C ALA A 337 9.81 12.57 -7.46
N ILE A 338 8.77 12.55 -6.61
CA ILE A 338 8.06 11.31 -6.24
C ILE A 338 7.06 10.90 -7.32
N TYR A 339 6.26 11.84 -7.84
CA TYR A 339 5.09 11.52 -8.66
C TYR A 339 5.22 11.91 -10.13
N GLY A 340 6.17 12.77 -10.46
CA GLY A 340 6.33 13.35 -11.79
C GLY A 340 5.35 14.50 -12.06
N GLU A 341 5.81 15.52 -12.75
CA GLU A 341 5.04 16.75 -13.06
C GLU A 341 3.79 16.45 -13.88
N TRP A 342 3.82 15.44 -14.74
CA TRP A 342 2.67 15.09 -15.58
C TRP A 342 1.45 14.68 -14.78
N LEU A 343 1.61 13.77 -13.79
CA LEU A 343 0.48 13.32 -12.94
C LEU A 343 -0.02 14.44 -12.04
N LEU A 344 0.90 15.23 -11.47
CA LEU A 344 0.53 16.37 -10.62
C LEU A 344 -0.23 17.42 -11.44
N GLY A 345 0.23 17.75 -12.65
CA GLY A 345 -0.43 18.68 -13.54
C GLY A 345 -1.83 18.24 -13.98
N ARG A 346 -2.00 16.95 -14.24
CA ARG A 346 -3.33 16.39 -14.55
C ARG A 346 -4.26 16.46 -13.35
N THR A 347 -3.77 16.09 -12.16
CA THR A 347 -4.56 16.19 -10.92
C THR A 347 -5.00 17.63 -10.67
N ARG A 348 -4.07 18.59 -10.77
CA ARG A 348 -4.38 20.04 -10.58
C ARG A 348 -5.46 20.54 -11.55
N LYS A 349 -5.38 20.13 -12.84
CA LYS A 349 -6.34 20.54 -13.87
C LYS A 349 -7.71 19.85 -13.77
N LEU A 350 -7.74 18.62 -13.25
CA LEU A 350 -8.96 17.81 -13.18
C LEU A 350 -9.68 17.89 -11.82
N LEU A 351 -9.06 18.51 -10.82
CA LEU A 351 -9.61 18.61 -9.48
C LEU A 351 -10.86 19.53 -9.50
N PRO A 352 -12.05 19.00 -9.19
CA PRO A 352 -13.26 19.81 -9.15
C PRO A 352 -13.35 20.56 -7.81
N GLN A 353 -14.19 21.57 -7.74
CA GLN A 353 -14.49 22.27 -6.48
C GLN A 353 -15.24 21.39 -5.46
N GLU A 354 -15.84 20.33 -5.93
CA GLU A 354 -16.60 19.38 -5.11
C GLU A 354 -16.44 17.96 -5.64
N VAL A 355 -16.17 17.02 -4.75
CA VAL A 355 -16.05 15.60 -5.05
C VAL A 355 -17.20 14.84 -4.40
N GLN A 356 -17.92 14.04 -5.18
CA GLN A 356 -18.97 13.15 -4.68
C GLN A 356 -18.46 11.71 -4.60
N LEU A 357 -18.28 11.21 -3.39
CA LEU A 357 -17.82 9.83 -3.17
C LEU A 357 -19.01 8.90 -2.94
N PRO A 358 -19.01 7.72 -3.54
CA PRO A 358 -17.98 7.18 -4.42
C PRO A 358 -18.19 7.47 -5.93
N ALA A 359 -19.19 8.26 -6.32
CA ALA A 359 -19.63 8.45 -7.71
C ALA A 359 -18.52 8.98 -8.63
N ASP A 360 -17.70 9.92 -8.15
CA ASP A 360 -16.66 10.55 -8.94
C ASP A 360 -15.34 9.74 -9.05
N ILE A 361 -15.16 8.70 -8.21
CA ILE A 361 -13.88 7.94 -8.15
C ILE A 361 -13.48 7.46 -9.54
N ALA A 362 -14.36 6.71 -10.22
CA ALA A 362 -14.02 6.13 -11.50
C ALA A 362 -13.70 7.19 -12.55
N ARG A 363 -14.51 8.25 -12.62
CA ARG A 363 -14.31 9.35 -13.58
C ARG A 363 -12.98 10.04 -13.34
N LEU A 364 -12.71 10.49 -12.13
CA LEU A 364 -11.50 11.24 -11.81
C LEU A 364 -10.23 10.40 -12.03
N VAL A 365 -10.25 9.12 -11.65
CA VAL A 365 -9.11 8.21 -11.88
C VAL A 365 -8.93 7.95 -13.38
N GLN A 366 -10.00 7.62 -14.11
CA GLN A 366 -9.89 7.34 -15.55
C GLN A 366 -9.40 8.58 -16.33
N ASP A 367 -9.93 9.76 -15.99
CA ASP A 367 -9.54 11.00 -16.66
C ASP A 367 -8.08 11.38 -16.35
N THR A 368 -7.56 11.01 -15.18
CA THR A 368 -6.15 11.25 -14.83
C THR A 368 -5.20 10.29 -15.54
N TYR A 369 -5.52 9.00 -15.60
CA TYR A 369 -4.64 7.96 -16.15
C TYR A 369 -5.02 7.48 -17.55
N GLY A 370 -6.22 7.80 -18.01
CA GLY A 370 -6.69 7.48 -19.35
C GLY A 370 -6.36 8.61 -20.32
N TRP A 371 -5.66 8.28 -21.41
CA TRP A 371 -5.23 9.28 -22.40
C TRP A 371 -5.86 9.16 -23.77
N GLU A 372 -6.90 8.34 -23.93
CA GLU A 372 -7.59 8.26 -25.24
C GLU A 372 -9.11 8.11 -25.11
N PRO A 373 -9.88 9.06 -25.60
CA PRO A 373 -9.47 10.43 -25.96
C PRO A 373 -9.12 11.25 -24.70
N ASP A 374 -8.05 12.05 -24.76
CA ASP A 374 -7.68 12.89 -23.61
C ASP A 374 -8.76 13.96 -23.39
N CYS A 375 -9.19 14.09 -22.14
CA CYS A 375 -10.21 15.08 -21.75
C CYS A 375 -9.62 16.49 -21.55
N LEU A 376 -8.28 16.60 -21.46
CA LEU A 376 -7.58 17.88 -21.33
C LEU A 376 -7.04 18.34 -22.68
N PRO A 377 -7.10 19.66 -22.97
CA PRO A 377 -6.46 20.20 -24.16
C PRO A 377 -4.94 19.98 -24.11
N ALA A 378 -4.36 19.67 -25.25
CA ALA A 378 -2.93 19.54 -25.38
C ALA A 378 -2.26 20.92 -25.24
N ASP A 379 -1.26 21.01 -24.37
CA ASP A 379 -0.36 22.15 -24.25
C ASP A 379 1.11 21.67 -24.30
N PRO A 380 2.08 22.54 -24.71
CA PRO A 380 3.46 22.13 -24.87
C PRO A 380 4.11 21.60 -23.59
N GLN A 381 3.84 22.21 -22.42
CA GLN A 381 4.41 21.80 -21.14
C GLN A 381 3.87 20.43 -20.71
N SER A 382 2.57 20.22 -20.79
CA SER A 382 1.93 18.95 -20.50
C SER A 382 2.40 17.84 -21.44
N THR A 383 2.64 18.16 -22.72
CA THR A 383 3.17 17.20 -23.70
C THR A 383 4.61 16.80 -23.39
N ALA A 384 5.47 17.74 -23.00
CA ALA A 384 6.84 17.46 -22.60
C ALA A 384 6.89 16.62 -21.32
N ALA A 385 6.13 17.01 -20.29
CA ALA A 385 6.03 16.27 -19.02
C ALA A 385 5.50 14.85 -19.24
N ARG A 386 4.54 14.65 -20.15
CA ARG A 386 4.06 13.33 -20.56
C ARG A 386 5.17 12.48 -21.18
N GLY A 387 5.94 13.04 -22.09
CA GLY A 387 7.06 12.35 -22.74
C GLY A 387 8.10 11.87 -21.72
N THR A 388 8.45 12.72 -20.74
CA THR A 388 9.35 12.36 -19.62
C THR A 388 8.76 11.21 -18.79
N TYR A 389 7.51 11.32 -18.39
CA TYR A 389 6.82 10.29 -17.62
C TYR A 389 6.79 8.94 -18.36
N GLU A 390 6.40 8.91 -19.64
CA GLU A 390 6.35 7.69 -20.44
C GLU A 390 7.74 7.04 -20.58
N LEU A 391 8.80 7.84 -20.74
CA LEU A 391 10.18 7.37 -20.80
C LEU A 391 10.62 6.75 -19.47
N GLU A 392 10.31 7.37 -18.36
CA GLU A 392 10.62 6.85 -17.02
C GLU A 392 9.87 5.54 -16.76
N GLN A 393 8.57 5.47 -17.06
CA GLN A 393 7.79 4.24 -16.91
C GLN A 393 8.37 3.10 -17.78
N LYS A 394 8.85 3.42 -18.98
CA LYS A 394 9.50 2.46 -19.87
C LYS A 394 10.82 1.96 -19.28
N LYS A 395 11.69 2.86 -18.79
CA LYS A 395 12.96 2.49 -18.14
C LYS A 395 12.74 1.59 -16.92
N LYS A 396 11.77 1.93 -16.07
CA LYS A 396 11.42 1.11 -14.90
C LYS A 396 10.99 -0.30 -15.30
N ARG A 397 10.17 -0.44 -16.34
CA ARG A 397 9.76 -1.75 -16.87
C ARG A 397 10.92 -2.55 -17.43
N GLU A 398 11.78 -1.92 -18.24
CA GLU A 398 12.97 -2.54 -18.82
C GLU A 398 13.92 -3.05 -17.73
N ASN A 399 14.17 -2.23 -16.70
CA ASN A 399 14.97 -2.64 -15.54
C ASN A 399 14.36 -3.85 -14.82
N ALA A 400 13.07 -3.82 -14.52
CA ALA A 400 12.38 -4.91 -13.86
C ALA A 400 12.43 -6.21 -14.68
N GLU A 401 12.30 -6.12 -16.00
CA GLU A 401 12.32 -7.31 -16.87
C GLU A 401 13.66 -8.06 -16.83
N THR A 402 14.78 -7.40 -16.52
CA THR A 402 16.09 -8.05 -16.39
C THR A 402 16.15 -9.06 -15.24
N PHE A 403 15.35 -8.85 -14.20
CA PHE A 403 15.25 -9.72 -13.03
C PHE A 403 14.13 -10.76 -13.12
N CYS A 404 13.23 -10.62 -14.10
CA CYS A 404 12.09 -11.52 -14.23
C CYS A 404 12.48 -12.93 -14.68
N ILE A 405 11.82 -13.96 -14.10
CA ILE A 405 11.81 -15.29 -14.71
C ILE A 405 11.12 -15.24 -16.07
N LYS A 406 11.37 -16.20 -16.94
CA LYS A 406 10.70 -16.30 -18.25
C LYS A 406 9.19 -16.45 -18.10
N LYS A 407 8.42 -15.97 -19.09
CA LYS A 407 6.98 -16.25 -19.16
C LYS A 407 6.73 -17.73 -19.43
N PRO A 408 5.63 -18.32 -18.93
CA PRO A 408 5.27 -19.67 -19.28
C PRO A 408 4.95 -19.75 -20.78
N GLU A 409 5.55 -20.73 -21.46
CA GLU A 409 5.32 -20.96 -22.88
C GLU A 409 4.17 -21.93 -23.11
N LYS A 410 3.24 -21.59 -24.02
CA LYS A 410 2.11 -22.46 -24.41
C LYS A 410 2.48 -23.52 -25.46
N ASN A 411 3.74 -23.92 -25.54
CA ASN A 411 4.19 -24.85 -26.56
C ASN A 411 3.75 -26.29 -26.23
N ARG A 412 2.75 -26.81 -26.97
CA ARG A 412 2.14 -28.12 -26.76
C ARG A 412 3.05 -29.31 -27.12
N LYS A 413 4.22 -29.10 -27.71
CA LYS A 413 5.06 -30.16 -28.27
C LYS A 413 6.22 -30.60 -27.39
N MET A 414 6.61 -29.80 -26.41
CA MET A 414 7.58 -30.20 -25.37
C MET A 414 7.10 -29.72 -24.01
N PRO A 415 7.03 -30.58 -23.00
CA PRO A 415 6.87 -30.11 -21.62
C PRO A 415 8.03 -29.17 -21.31
N GLN A 416 7.77 -28.17 -20.52
CA GLN A 416 8.62 -27.00 -20.22
C GLN A 416 9.95 -27.34 -19.49
N LEU A 417 10.62 -28.43 -19.85
CA LEU A 417 11.89 -28.85 -19.27
C LEU A 417 12.94 -27.75 -19.35
N ASN A 418 13.02 -27.00 -20.47
CA ASN A 418 13.99 -25.93 -20.63
C ASN A 418 13.76 -24.73 -19.70
N VAL A 419 12.51 -24.46 -19.28
CA VAL A 419 12.21 -23.41 -18.31
C VAL A 419 12.60 -23.85 -16.89
N LEU A 420 12.46 -25.15 -16.60
CA LEU A 420 12.88 -25.72 -15.32
C LEU A 420 14.42 -25.75 -15.21
N ASP A 421 15.16 -26.00 -16.31
CA ASP A 421 16.61 -25.95 -16.32
C ASP A 421 17.13 -24.55 -15.95
N ASP A 422 16.53 -23.48 -16.48
CA ASP A 422 16.89 -22.10 -16.10
C ASP A 422 16.62 -21.81 -14.61
N TRP A 423 15.64 -22.48 -14.01
CA TRP A 423 15.32 -22.33 -12.56
C TRP A 423 16.27 -23.15 -11.67
N MET A 424 16.88 -24.19 -12.22
CA MET A 424 17.83 -25.06 -11.54
C MET A 424 19.29 -24.56 -11.65
N ASP A 425 19.59 -23.63 -12.56
CA ASP A 425 20.93 -23.07 -12.70
C ASP A 425 21.23 -22.06 -11.59
N ASP A 426 22.01 -22.52 -10.60
CA ASP A 426 22.37 -21.71 -9.42
C ASP A 426 23.40 -20.60 -9.70
N ARG A 427 23.96 -20.54 -10.92
CA ARG A 427 25.10 -19.64 -11.20
C ARG A 427 24.71 -18.17 -11.38
N ALA A 428 23.44 -17.87 -11.66
CA ALA A 428 22.97 -16.51 -11.93
C ALA A 428 21.93 -16.01 -10.92
N LYS A 429 21.75 -16.70 -9.79
CA LYS A 429 20.62 -16.42 -8.90
C LYS A 429 21.03 -15.55 -7.72
N THR A 430 20.31 -14.47 -7.56
CA THR A 430 20.40 -13.55 -6.43
C THR A 430 20.03 -14.27 -5.11
N SER A 431 20.70 -13.95 -4.02
CA SER A 431 20.29 -14.38 -2.67
C SER A 431 18.91 -13.86 -2.33
N ASP A 432 18.22 -14.47 -1.34
CA ASP A 432 16.91 -13.99 -0.87
C ASP A 432 16.95 -12.51 -0.46
N ALA A 433 18.06 -12.04 0.13
CA ALA A 433 18.23 -10.63 0.48
C ALA A 433 18.36 -9.75 -0.77
N GLY A 434 19.14 -10.17 -1.77
CA GLY A 434 19.25 -9.48 -3.05
C GLY A 434 17.92 -9.46 -3.83
N ALA A 435 17.15 -10.55 -3.77
CA ALA A 435 15.84 -10.61 -4.39
C ALA A 435 14.82 -9.66 -3.71
N ARG A 436 14.85 -9.54 -2.38
CA ARG A 436 14.02 -8.56 -1.65
C ARG A 436 14.40 -7.14 -2.01
N ALA A 437 15.71 -6.85 -2.15
CA ALA A 437 16.19 -5.54 -2.61
C ALA A 437 15.76 -5.25 -4.05
N ALA A 438 15.64 -6.27 -4.90
CA ALA A 438 15.24 -6.14 -6.31
C ALA A 438 13.71 -6.07 -6.53
N VAL A 439 12.86 -6.28 -5.51
CA VAL A 439 11.39 -6.17 -5.65
C VAL A 439 10.94 -4.74 -5.85
N ARG A 440 11.68 -3.76 -5.32
CA ARG A 440 11.37 -2.34 -5.40
C ARG A 440 12.50 -1.60 -6.11
N ASP A 441 12.11 -0.63 -6.93
CA ASP A 441 13.05 0.27 -7.61
C ASP A 441 13.53 1.34 -6.62
N GLY A 442 14.54 1.03 -5.83
CA GLY A 442 15.09 1.92 -4.82
C GLY A 442 16.53 1.56 -4.48
N ASP A 443 17.23 2.47 -3.83
CA ASP A 443 18.56 2.21 -3.32
C ASP A 443 18.56 1.02 -2.34
N PRO A 444 19.61 0.19 -2.33
CA PRO A 444 19.70 -0.92 -1.42
C PRO A 444 19.63 -0.43 0.04
N SER A 445 18.65 -0.90 0.78
CA SER A 445 18.56 -0.61 2.21
C SER A 445 19.46 -1.56 3.00
N ILE A 446 20.18 -1.00 3.96
CA ILE A 446 20.99 -1.75 4.91
C ILE A 446 20.25 -1.73 6.25
N GLU A 447 20.00 -2.91 6.80
CA GLU A 447 19.51 -3.02 8.18
C GLU A 447 20.63 -2.62 9.13
N VAL A 448 20.37 -1.65 10.00
CA VAL A 448 21.33 -1.17 11.00
C VAL A 448 20.72 -1.28 12.40
N LEU A 449 21.54 -1.69 13.35
CA LEU A 449 21.19 -1.60 14.76
C LEU A 449 21.60 -0.22 15.27
N VAL A 450 20.63 0.56 15.72
CA VAL A 450 20.89 1.87 16.32
C VAL A 450 21.26 1.66 17.78
N MET A 451 22.42 2.16 18.18
CA MET A 451 22.96 2.00 19.51
C MET A 451 23.28 3.37 20.12
N MET A 452 23.17 3.50 21.44
CA MET A 452 23.62 4.66 22.19
C MET A 452 25.01 4.45 22.73
N GLN A 453 25.86 5.47 22.63
CA GLN A 453 27.13 5.51 23.32
C GLN A 453 27.04 6.50 24.50
N ASP A 454 27.37 6.04 25.72
CA ASP A 454 27.42 6.93 26.88
C ASP A 454 28.73 7.75 26.91
N GLY A 455 28.79 8.74 27.81
CA GLY A 455 29.98 9.61 27.95
C GLY A 455 31.25 8.87 28.40
N ALA A 456 31.16 7.61 28.81
CA ALA A 456 32.28 6.74 29.17
C ALA A 456 32.70 5.82 28.00
N GLY A 457 32.03 5.91 26.84
CA GLY A 457 32.33 5.10 25.65
C GLY A 457 31.63 3.73 25.61
N ASN A 458 30.78 3.41 26.58
CA ASN A 458 30.02 2.14 26.57
C ASN A 458 28.88 2.21 25.55
N VAL A 459 28.73 1.17 24.74
CA VAL A 459 27.69 1.05 23.74
C VAL A 459 26.56 0.18 24.27
N ARG A 460 25.31 0.67 24.14
CA ARG A 460 24.10 -0.03 24.61
C ARG A 460 23.02 0.03 23.52
N PHE A 461 22.11 -0.93 23.53
CA PHE A 461 20.89 -0.81 22.72
C PHE A 461 20.06 0.39 23.18
N LEU A 462 19.38 1.04 22.25
CA LEU A 462 18.40 2.07 22.58
C LEU A 462 17.33 1.45 23.50
N PRO A 463 17.08 2.03 24.70
CA PRO A 463 15.97 1.59 25.53
C PRO A 463 14.65 1.94 24.84
N GLY A 464 13.62 1.07 24.99
CA GLY A 464 12.25 1.45 24.74
C GLY A 464 11.79 2.54 25.69
N GLU A 465 10.76 3.32 25.34
CA GLU A 465 10.20 4.33 26.27
C GLU A 465 9.77 3.64 27.59
N GLY A 466 10.36 4.07 28.69
CA GLY A 466 10.08 3.52 30.03
C GLY A 466 10.96 2.33 30.47
N GLU A 467 11.87 1.86 29.64
CA GLU A 467 12.81 0.79 30.02
C GLU A 467 14.15 1.36 30.53
N ALA A 468 14.78 0.65 31.46
CA ALA A 468 16.16 0.92 31.84
C ALA A 468 17.10 0.61 30.68
N ALA A 469 18.17 1.39 30.51
CA ALA A 469 19.16 1.15 29.44
C ALA A 469 19.59 -0.32 29.40
N GLY A 470 19.47 -0.95 28.24
CA GLY A 470 19.82 -2.36 28.02
C GLY A 470 21.26 -2.71 28.38
N PRO A 471 21.63 -4.01 28.41
CA PRO A 471 22.97 -4.44 28.79
C PRO A 471 24.03 -3.89 27.81
N CYS A 472 25.25 -3.67 28.33
CA CYS A 472 26.39 -3.30 27.48
C CYS A 472 26.67 -4.39 26.42
N VAL A 473 26.89 -3.97 25.19
CA VAL A 473 27.22 -4.86 24.07
C VAL A 473 28.72 -4.83 23.85
N ALA A 474 29.37 -6.00 23.78
CA ALA A 474 30.75 -6.09 23.39
C ALA A 474 30.91 -5.74 21.89
N VAL A 475 31.71 -4.72 21.59
CA VAL A 475 31.89 -4.17 20.23
C VAL A 475 32.74 -5.08 19.32
N ASP A 476 33.36 -6.11 19.88
CA ASP A 476 34.35 -6.97 19.17
C ASP A 476 33.77 -8.18 18.43
N GLN A 477 32.47 -8.34 18.38
CA GLN A 477 31.86 -9.40 17.56
C GLN A 477 31.04 -8.79 16.42
N PRO A 478 31.44 -8.97 15.15
CA PRO A 478 30.54 -8.67 14.02
C PRO A 478 29.32 -9.60 14.10
N PRO A 479 28.15 -9.11 13.68
CA PRO A 479 26.91 -9.87 13.72
C PRO A 479 26.91 -11.14 12.87
#